data_f19111a494ae0775266c3ed3e69a5727
#
_entry.id   f19111a494ae0775266c3ed3e69a5727
#
_cell.length_a   1.000
_cell.length_b   1.000
_cell.length_c   1.000
_cell.angle_alpha   90.00
_cell.angle_beta   90.00
_cell.angle_gamma   90.00
#
_symmetry.space_group_name_H-M   'P 1'
#
loop_
_entity.id
_entity.type
_entity.pdbx_description
1 polymer ?
#
loop_
_entity_poly.entity_id
_entity_poly.type
_entity_poly.pdbx_seq_one_letter_code
_entity_poly.pdbx_strand_id
1 'polypeptide(L)'
;IGLHPSNIVGLTGVMHDLVADGNSVILVDHDTQILKEADWIIEMGPEAGAKGGHVIADGTIPTIEETPASQIGPFLSGKAETRLRTCAAKNALFANGTIHLSTSQIHTVKPLEVNIPKGRLTVVTGVSGSGKTTMILESLVPALDANINGSSLPAHIRAIKADGIAHVKLIDATPIGINVRSTVATYAGVHDELRKLYAKSTDAKEKRYKASDFSYN
;
A
#
# COMPACT_ATOMS: atom_id res chain seq x y z
N ILE A 1 -0.27 6.40 0.29
CA ILE A 1 -0.88 5.83 -0.95
C ILE A 1 -1.12 7.01 -1.86
N GLY A 2 -0.46 7.04 -3.03
CA GLY A 2 -0.47 8.16 -3.96
C GLY A 2 -1.88 8.57 -4.42
N LEU A 3 -2.04 9.85 -4.72
CA LEU A 3 -3.27 10.38 -5.28
C LEU A 3 -3.39 9.97 -6.76
N HIS A 4 -4.62 9.89 -7.26
CA HIS A 4 -4.83 9.77 -8.70
C HIS A 4 -4.38 11.07 -9.39
N PRO A 5 -3.74 11.04 -10.58
CA PRO A 5 -3.25 12.24 -11.28
C PRO A 5 -4.29 13.36 -11.41
N SER A 6 -5.57 13.03 -11.67
CA SER A 6 -6.65 14.04 -11.72
C SER A 6 -6.90 14.75 -10.38
N ASN A 7 -6.62 14.10 -9.26
CA ASN A 7 -6.76 14.70 -7.94
C ASN A 7 -5.53 15.57 -7.60
N ILE A 8 -4.36 15.25 -8.15
CA ILE A 8 -3.16 16.08 -8.03
C ILE A 8 -3.41 17.46 -8.65
N VAL A 9 -3.99 17.51 -9.85
CA VAL A 9 -4.34 18.78 -10.51
C VAL A 9 -5.25 19.65 -9.63
N GLY A 10 -6.26 19.07 -8.99
CA GLY A 10 -7.12 19.81 -8.07
C GLY A 10 -6.39 20.28 -6.82
N LEU A 11 -5.52 19.44 -6.25
CA LEU A 11 -4.74 19.79 -5.06
C LEU A 11 -3.74 20.91 -5.36
N THR A 12 -3.00 20.83 -6.47
CA THR A 12 -2.04 21.86 -6.87
C THR A 12 -2.74 23.19 -7.14
N GLY A 13 -3.94 23.18 -7.74
CA GLY A 13 -4.76 24.39 -7.91
C GLY A 13 -5.07 25.07 -6.58
N VAL A 14 -5.53 24.33 -5.58
CA VAL A 14 -5.81 24.88 -4.25
C VAL A 14 -4.54 25.44 -3.57
N MET A 15 -3.40 24.76 -3.73
CA MET A 15 -2.13 25.25 -3.17
C MET A 15 -1.69 26.58 -3.83
N HIS A 16 -1.83 26.71 -5.15
CA HIS A 16 -1.55 27.95 -5.86
C HIS A 16 -2.48 29.09 -5.45
N ASP A 17 -3.78 28.81 -5.25
CA ASP A 17 -4.74 29.81 -4.75
C ASP A 17 -4.33 30.30 -3.37
N LEU A 18 -3.94 29.39 -2.45
CA LEU A 18 -3.46 29.78 -1.12
C LEU A 18 -2.20 30.67 -1.19
N VAL A 19 -1.27 30.34 -2.05
CA VAL A 19 -0.04 31.16 -2.25
C VAL A 19 -0.42 32.53 -2.83
N ALA A 20 -1.33 32.59 -3.80
CA ALA A 20 -1.81 33.83 -4.39
C ALA A 20 -2.50 34.74 -3.37
N ASP A 21 -3.16 34.16 -2.37
CA ASP A 21 -3.77 34.87 -1.23
C ASP A 21 -2.75 35.34 -0.17
N GLY A 22 -1.45 35.19 -0.43
CA GLY A 22 -0.36 35.64 0.44
C GLY A 22 0.05 34.66 1.54
N ASN A 23 -0.38 33.41 1.45
CA ASN A 23 0.04 32.37 2.38
C ASN A 23 1.32 31.68 1.91
N SER A 24 1.98 30.95 2.83
CA SER A 24 3.05 30.02 2.53
C SER A 24 2.54 28.60 2.70
N VAL A 25 2.79 27.74 1.72
CA VAL A 25 2.41 26.33 1.75
C VAL A 25 3.68 25.48 1.90
N ILE A 26 3.73 24.64 2.91
CA ILE A 26 4.79 23.65 3.11
C ILE A 26 4.17 22.26 2.96
N LEU A 27 4.62 21.50 1.98
CA LEU A 27 4.14 20.16 1.69
C LEU A 27 5.25 19.13 1.89
N VAL A 28 4.89 17.99 2.48
CA VAL A 28 5.77 16.81 2.57
C VAL A 28 5.24 15.75 1.64
N ASP A 29 5.90 15.57 0.52
CA ASP A 29 5.53 14.60 -0.50
C ASP A 29 6.76 14.10 -1.27
N HIS A 30 6.59 13.07 -2.08
CA HIS A 30 7.63 12.48 -2.94
C HIS A 30 7.12 12.24 -4.37
N ASP A 31 5.87 12.61 -4.69
CA ASP A 31 5.33 12.52 -6.04
C ASP A 31 5.95 13.62 -6.93
N THR A 32 6.65 13.20 -7.98
CA THR A 32 7.33 14.13 -8.89
C THR A 32 6.39 15.09 -9.60
N GLN A 33 5.11 14.76 -9.76
CA GLN A 33 4.12 15.68 -10.34
C GLN A 33 3.83 16.85 -9.38
N ILE A 34 3.75 16.55 -8.07
CA ILE A 34 3.56 17.56 -7.03
C ILE A 34 4.84 18.38 -6.85
N LEU A 35 5.99 17.71 -6.78
CA LEU A 35 7.28 18.40 -6.59
C LEU A 35 7.59 19.40 -7.70
N LYS A 36 7.15 19.14 -8.92
CA LYS A 36 7.34 20.07 -10.07
C LYS A 36 6.55 21.37 -9.96
N GLU A 37 5.60 21.46 -9.06
CA GLU A 37 4.82 22.67 -8.78
C GLU A 37 5.42 23.52 -7.65
N ALA A 38 6.51 23.06 -7.02
CA ALA A 38 7.15 23.76 -5.92
C ALA A 38 8.12 24.84 -6.39
N ASP A 39 8.12 26.00 -5.73
CA ASP A 39 9.12 27.06 -5.92
C ASP A 39 10.47 26.66 -5.29
N TRP A 40 10.44 25.91 -4.19
CA TRP A 40 11.61 25.49 -3.44
C TRP A 40 11.45 24.08 -2.89
N ILE A 41 12.48 23.27 -3.04
CA ILE A 41 12.53 21.90 -2.53
C ILE A 41 13.62 21.79 -1.47
N ILE A 42 13.34 21.08 -0.40
CA ILE A 42 14.31 20.65 0.61
C ILE A 42 14.28 19.13 0.65
N GLU A 43 15.37 18.50 0.25
CA GLU A 43 15.49 17.05 0.22
C GLU A 43 16.23 16.53 1.44
N MET A 44 15.57 15.64 2.18
CA MET A 44 16.10 14.99 3.38
C MET A 44 16.63 13.60 3.05
N GLY A 45 17.79 13.25 3.61
CA GLY A 45 18.38 11.94 3.37
C GLY A 45 19.70 11.73 4.11
N PRO A 46 20.62 10.88 3.58
CA PRO A 46 20.44 10.05 2.38
C PRO A 46 19.60 8.79 2.61
N GLU A 47 19.48 8.31 3.85
CA GLU A 47 18.76 7.09 4.21
C GLU A 47 17.82 7.36 5.40
N ALA A 48 17.12 6.33 5.84
CA ALA A 48 16.31 6.37 7.05
C ALA A 48 17.14 6.05 8.32
N GLY A 49 16.63 6.45 9.48
CA GLY A 49 17.25 6.15 10.78
C GLY A 49 18.58 6.86 11.01
N ALA A 50 19.56 6.17 11.57
CA ALA A 50 20.84 6.75 12.01
C ALA A 50 21.68 7.37 10.86
N LYS A 51 21.43 6.98 9.64
CA LYS A 51 22.11 7.52 8.45
C LYS A 51 21.30 8.60 7.72
N GLY A 52 20.16 8.95 8.24
CA GLY A 52 19.27 9.98 7.71
C GLY A 52 19.34 11.29 8.51
N GLY A 53 18.35 12.15 8.29
CA GLY A 53 18.17 13.38 9.06
C GLY A 53 19.02 14.55 8.60
N HIS A 54 19.67 14.45 7.44
CA HIS A 54 20.43 15.54 6.84
C HIS A 54 19.68 16.16 5.66
N VAL A 55 19.86 17.45 5.43
CA VAL A 55 19.51 18.08 4.16
C VAL A 55 20.60 17.71 3.17
N ILE A 56 20.25 16.97 2.11
CA ILE A 56 21.20 16.52 1.08
C ILE A 56 21.16 17.39 -0.17
N ALA A 57 20.05 18.07 -0.40
CA ALA A 57 19.88 19.07 -1.45
C ALA A 57 18.79 20.07 -1.06
N ASP A 58 18.94 21.34 -1.44
CA ASP A 58 17.90 22.34 -1.32
C ASP A 58 18.02 23.37 -2.44
N GLY A 59 16.89 23.90 -2.90
CA GLY A 59 16.86 24.86 -3.97
C GLY A 59 15.65 24.77 -4.88
N THR A 60 15.75 25.46 -6.01
CA THR A 60 14.77 25.38 -7.10
C THR A 60 14.87 24.02 -7.81
N ILE A 61 13.87 23.67 -8.62
CA ILE A 61 13.85 22.43 -9.38
C ILE A 61 15.14 22.24 -10.20
N PRO A 62 15.60 23.22 -11.01
CA PRO A 62 16.86 23.08 -11.74
C PRO A 62 18.07 22.82 -10.83
N THR A 63 18.12 23.47 -9.67
CA THR A 63 19.21 23.24 -8.69
C THR A 63 19.21 21.80 -8.18
N ILE A 64 18.03 21.27 -7.84
CA ILE A 64 17.88 19.88 -7.38
C ILE A 64 18.27 18.87 -8.47
N GLU A 65 17.86 19.13 -9.72
CA GLU A 65 18.19 18.27 -10.87
C GLU A 65 19.69 18.17 -11.16
N GLU A 66 20.45 19.23 -10.86
CA GLU A 66 21.89 19.31 -11.06
C GLU A 66 22.71 18.90 -9.81
N THR A 67 22.08 18.76 -8.64
CA THR A 67 22.77 18.40 -7.40
C THR A 67 23.13 16.92 -7.37
N PRO A 68 24.43 16.53 -7.38
CA PRO A 68 24.83 15.12 -7.44
C PRO A 68 24.39 14.29 -6.23
N ALA A 69 24.20 14.92 -5.06
CA ALA A 69 23.74 14.27 -3.84
C ALA A 69 22.22 14.03 -3.83
N SER A 70 21.47 14.69 -4.72
CA SER A 70 20.02 14.56 -4.80
C SER A 70 19.63 13.18 -5.30
N GLN A 71 18.74 12.52 -4.57
CA GLN A 71 18.14 11.25 -4.95
C GLN A 71 16.90 11.46 -5.83
N ILE A 72 16.19 12.59 -5.67
CA ILE A 72 15.00 12.90 -6.46
C ILE A 72 15.32 13.61 -7.76
N GLY A 73 16.47 14.31 -7.87
CA GLY A 73 16.87 15.05 -9.05
C GLY A 73 16.85 14.25 -10.36
N PRO A 74 17.38 13.02 -10.42
CA PRO A 74 17.29 12.18 -11.62
C PRO A 74 15.84 11.89 -12.06
N PHE A 75 14.88 11.78 -11.13
CA PHE A 75 13.48 11.56 -11.43
C PHE A 75 12.77 12.84 -11.89
N LEU A 76 13.11 13.98 -11.32
CA LEU A 76 12.57 15.28 -11.74
C LEU A 76 12.99 15.62 -13.17
N SER A 77 14.27 15.40 -13.49
CA SER A 77 14.84 15.64 -14.83
C SER A 77 14.45 14.58 -15.86
N GLY A 78 13.83 13.48 -15.46
CA GLY A 78 13.52 12.35 -16.34
C GLY A 78 14.74 11.52 -16.75
N LYS A 79 15.93 11.77 -16.18
CA LYS A 79 17.18 11.03 -16.45
C LYS A 79 17.26 9.70 -15.66
N ALA A 80 16.38 9.48 -14.66
CA ALA A 80 16.36 8.23 -13.90
C ALA A 80 16.03 7.05 -14.83
N GLU A 81 16.91 6.06 -14.84
CA GLU A 81 16.65 4.80 -15.56
C GLU A 81 15.51 4.04 -14.87
N THR A 82 14.37 3.95 -15.55
CA THR A 82 13.30 3.06 -15.12
C THR A 82 13.53 1.67 -15.68
N ARG A 83 13.73 0.68 -14.81
CA ARG A 83 13.76 -0.73 -15.21
C ARG A 83 12.36 -1.15 -15.62
N LEU A 84 12.12 -1.22 -16.92
CA LEU A 84 10.89 -1.82 -17.44
C LEU A 84 10.97 -3.34 -17.30
N ARG A 85 10.06 -3.90 -16.52
CA ARG A 85 9.89 -5.35 -16.45
C ARG A 85 9.38 -5.86 -17.81
N THR A 86 9.94 -6.97 -18.30
CA THR A 86 9.38 -7.68 -19.43
C THR A 86 7.98 -8.19 -19.04
N CYS A 87 6.95 -7.64 -19.65
CA CYS A 87 5.58 -8.06 -19.44
C CYS A 87 5.32 -9.37 -20.20
N ALA A 88 4.41 -10.21 -19.69
CA ALA A 88 3.96 -11.39 -20.42
C ALA A 88 3.29 -10.97 -21.74
N ALA A 89 3.55 -11.72 -22.81
CA ALA A 89 2.89 -11.50 -24.07
C ALA A 89 1.35 -11.58 -23.91
N LYS A 90 0.61 -10.78 -24.66
CA LYS A 90 -0.85 -10.67 -24.53
C LYS A 90 -1.56 -12.02 -24.58
N ASN A 91 -1.12 -12.92 -25.45
CA ASN A 91 -1.65 -14.28 -25.61
C ASN A 91 -1.28 -15.22 -24.45
N ALA A 92 -0.29 -14.89 -23.63
CA ALA A 92 0.17 -15.68 -22.49
C ALA A 92 -0.32 -15.12 -21.13
N LEU A 93 -1.08 -14.04 -21.12
CA LEU A 93 -1.52 -13.41 -19.86
C LEU A 93 -2.30 -14.39 -18.98
N PHE A 94 -3.20 -15.16 -19.54
CA PHE A 94 -4.07 -16.11 -18.84
C PHE A 94 -3.58 -17.57 -18.88
N ALA A 95 -2.36 -17.81 -19.31
CA ALA A 95 -1.81 -19.17 -19.43
C ALA A 95 -1.83 -19.96 -18.11
N ASN A 96 -1.71 -19.29 -16.97
CA ASN A 96 -1.75 -19.90 -15.64
C ASN A 96 -3.19 -20.01 -15.07
N GLY A 97 -4.19 -19.68 -15.87
CA GLY A 97 -5.60 -19.66 -15.47
C GLY A 97 -6.10 -18.30 -15.05
N THR A 98 -7.35 -18.26 -14.63
CA THR A 98 -8.13 -17.05 -14.37
C THR A 98 -8.79 -17.12 -13.00
N ILE A 99 -8.83 -16.00 -12.29
CA ILE A 99 -9.80 -15.77 -11.23
C ILE A 99 -10.95 -15.01 -11.87
N HIS A 100 -12.15 -15.57 -11.86
CA HIS A 100 -13.35 -14.94 -12.36
C HIS A 100 -14.23 -14.50 -11.20
N LEU A 101 -14.62 -13.22 -11.17
CA LEU A 101 -15.52 -12.63 -10.19
C LEU A 101 -16.74 -12.03 -10.93
N SER A 102 -17.93 -12.38 -10.48
CA SER A 102 -19.19 -11.76 -10.92
C SER A 102 -19.97 -11.26 -9.70
N THR A 103 -20.43 -10.01 -9.75
CA THR A 103 -21.18 -9.38 -8.65
C THR A 103 -22.51 -8.81 -9.14
N SER A 104 -23.46 -8.71 -8.22
CA SER A 104 -24.58 -7.77 -8.34
C SER A 104 -24.14 -6.37 -7.90
N GLN A 105 -25.04 -5.40 -7.91
CA GLN A 105 -24.76 -4.06 -7.40
C GLN A 105 -24.45 -4.10 -5.90
N ILE A 106 -23.43 -3.34 -5.52
CA ILE A 106 -23.07 -3.07 -4.12
C ILE A 106 -22.74 -1.58 -3.95
N HIS A 107 -23.41 -0.91 -3.02
CA HIS A 107 -23.32 0.55 -2.85
C HIS A 107 -23.57 1.27 -4.20
N THR A 108 -22.64 2.12 -4.63
CA THR A 108 -22.67 2.81 -5.92
C THR A 108 -22.03 2.02 -7.06
N VAL A 109 -21.38 0.87 -6.75
CA VAL A 109 -20.73 0.02 -7.75
C VAL A 109 -21.78 -0.81 -8.46
N LYS A 110 -21.86 -0.64 -9.76
CA LYS A 110 -22.77 -1.40 -10.64
C LYS A 110 -22.37 -2.87 -10.71
N PRO A 111 -23.25 -3.77 -11.14
CA PRO A 111 -22.88 -5.15 -11.40
C PRO A 111 -21.64 -5.21 -12.29
N LEU A 112 -20.68 -6.03 -11.91
CA LEU A 112 -19.43 -6.18 -12.66
C LEU A 112 -19.09 -7.64 -12.87
N GLU A 113 -18.33 -7.88 -13.93
CA GLU A 113 -17.77 -9.17 -14.27
C GLU A 113 -16.32 -8.98 -14.66
N VAL A 114 -15.39 -9.61 -13.91
CA VAL A 114 -13.96 -9.36 -14.03
C VAL A 114 -13.20 -10.68 -14.11
N ASN A 115 -12.25 -10.73 -15.04
CA ASN A 115 -11.28 -11.81 -15.17
C ASN A 115 -9.90 -11.32 -14.78
N ILE A 116 -9.30 -11.93 -13.76
CA ILE A 116 -7.97 -11.58 -13.24
C ILE A 116 -7.02 -12.74 -13.56
N PRO A 117 -5.90 -12.48 -14.29
CA PRO A 117 -4.96 -13.54 -14.65
C PRO A 117 -4.17 -14.02 -13.43
N LYS A 118 -4.08 -15.34 -13.25
CA LYS A 118 -3.27 -15.94 -12.19
C LYS A 118 -1.78 -15.82 -12.48
N GLY A 119 -0.97 -15.75 -11.40
CA GLY A 119 0.48 -15.66 -11.49
C GLY A 119 0.96 -14.38 -12.19
N ARG A 120 0.19 -13.31 -12.10
CA ARG A 120 0.49 -11.98 -12.66
C ARG A 120 0.35 -10.90 -11.62
N LEU A 121 1.08 -9.80 -11.80
CA LEU A 121 0.83 -8.55 -11.10
C LEU A 121 -0.35 -7.84 -11.80
N THR A 122 -1.45 -7.69 -11.10
CA THR A 122 -2.63 -6.96 -11.57
C THR A 122 -2.78 -5.69 -10.76
N VAL A 123 -2.97 -4.56 -11.41
CA VAL A 123 -3.19 -3.26 -10.78
C VAL A 123 -4.64 -2.83 -11.03
N VAL A 124 -5.32 -2.42 -9.97
CA VAL A 124 -6.65 -1.81 -10.03
C VAL A 124 -6.50 -0.31 -9.82
N THR A 125 -6.86 0.48 -10.82
CA THR A 125 -6.72 1.94 -10.81
C THR A 125 -8.04 2.63 -11.10
N GLY A 126 -8.09 3.93 -10.88
CA GLY A 126 -9.26 4.78 -11.11
C GLY A 126 -9.31 5.93 -10.10
N VAL A 127 -10.14 6.94 -10.38
CA VAL A 127 -10.32 8.11 -9.50
C VAL A 127 -10.80 7.72 -8.10
N SER A 128 -10.64 8.64 -7.13
CA SER A 128 -11.17 8.43 -5.79
C SER A 128 -12.69 8.22 -5.84
N GLY A 129 -13.20 7.28 -5.05
CA GLY A 129 -14.63 6.95 -5.03
C GLY A 129 -15.12 6.07 -6.20
N SER A 130 -14.26 5.64 -7.14
CA SER A 130 -14.67 4.79 -8.28
C SER A 130 -14.99 3.34 -7.92
N GLY A 131 -14.94 2.96 -6.65
CA GLY A 131 -15.30 1.60 -6.20
C GLY A 131 -14.17 0.59 -6.15
N LYS A 132 -12.88 1.02 -6.29
CA LYS A 132 -11.71 0.12 -6.20
C LYS A 132 -11.67 -0.68 -4.90
N THR A 133 -11.85 0.02 -3.78
CA THR A 133 -11.86 -0.60 -2.44
C THR A 133 -13.01 -1.58 -2.30
N THR A 134 -14.20 -1.22 -2.73
CA THR A 134 -15.40 -2.07 -2.73
C THR A 134 -15.18 -3.33 -3.56
N MET A 135 -14.61 -3.18 -4.77
CA MET A 135 -14.30 -4.33 -5.62
C MET A 135 -13.29 -5.28 -4.96
N ILE A 136 -12.24 -4.78 -4.32
CA ILE A 136 -11.19 -5.62 -3.75
C ILE A 136 -11.56 -6.10 -2.35
N LEU A 137 -11.82 -5.18 -1.40
CA LEU A 137 -11.96 -5.53 0.02
C LEU A 137 -13.35 -6.06 0.38
N GLU A 138 -14.39 -5.61 -0.32
CA GLU A 138 -15.75 -6.02 0.00
C GLU A 138 -16.26 -7.14 -0.93
N SER A 139 -15.62 -7.32 -2.11
CA SER A 139 -16.07 -8.32 -3.08
C SER A 139 -15.05 -9.42 -3.31
N LEU A 140 -13.87 -9.12 -3.88
CA LEU A 140 -12.91 -10.14 -4.31
C LEU A 140 -12.33 -10.92 -3.13
N VAL A 141 -11.82 -10.23 -2.10
CA VAL A 141 -11.18 -10.88 -0.94
C VAL A 141 -12.18 -11.78 -0.19
N PRO A 142 -13.37 -11.29 0.22
CA PRO A 142 -14.35 -12.15 0.89
C PRO A 142 -14.86 -13.31 0.01
N ALA A 143 -14.99 -13.11 -1.31
CA ALA A 143 -15.37 -14.19 -2.21
C ALA A 143 -14.30 -15.28 -2.32
N LEU A 144 -13.02 -14.89 -2.37
CA LEU A 144 -11.90 -15.84 -2.38
C LEU A 144 -11.82 -16.61 -1.06
N ASP A 145 -11.94 -15.92 0.08
CA ASP A 145 -11.94 -16.54 1.39
C ASP A 145 -13.11 -17.54 1.54
N ALA A 146 -14.30 -17.16 1.09
CA ALA A 146 -15.45 -18.06 1.10
C ALA A 146 -15.23 -19.30 0.20
N ASN A 147 -14.65 -19.10 -0.99
CA ASN A 147 -14.33 -20.19 -1.92
C ASN A 147 -13.28 -21.16 -1.35
N ILE A 148 -12.26 -20.63 -0.68
CA ILE A 148 -11.19 -21.45 -0.05
C ILE A 148 -11.72 -22.23 1.14
N ASN A 149 -12.53 -21.60 1.99
CA ASN A 149 -13.02 -22.20 3.22
C ASN A 149 -14.33 -22.99 3.04
N GLY A 150 -14.92 -23.02 1.84
CA GLY A 150 -16.20 -23.68 1.58
C GLY A 150 -17.38 -23.03 2.30
N SER A 151 -17.28 -21.73 2.62
CA SER A 151 -18.34 -20.98 3.29
C SER A 151 -19.26 -20.28 2.28
N SER A 152 -20.39 -19.74 2.76
CA SER A 152 -21.33 -19.02 1.92
C SER A 152 -20.72 -17.72 1.35
N LEU A 153 -20.98 -17.47 0.08
CA LEU A 153 -20.57 -16.23 -0.58
C LEU A 153 -21.35 -15.02 -0.01
N PRO A 154 -20.73 -13.85 0.06
CA PRO A 154 -21.45 -12.60 0.34
C PRO A 154 -22.63 -12.41 -0.61
N ALA A 155 -23.72 -11.83 -0.14
CA ALA A 155 -24.99 -11.76 -0.86
C ALA A 155 -24.93 -11.09 -2.25
N HIS A 156 -23.99 -10.15 -2.44
CA HIS A 156 -23.78 -9.44 -3.71
C HIS A 156 -22.85 -10.21 -4.68
N ILE A 157 -22.20 -11.28 -4.25
CA ILE A 157 -21.35 -12.11 -5.12
C ILE A 157 -22.21 -13.13 -5.84
N ARG A 158 -22.27 -13.05 -7.16
CA ARG A 158 -23.00 -14.00 -8.01
C ARG A 158 -22.18 -15.24 -8.29
N ALA A 159 -20.90 -15.06 -8.55
CA ALA A 159 -19.98 -16.16 -8.81
C ALA A 159 -18.54 -15.79 -8.51
N ILE A 160 -17.78 -16.77 -8.03
CA ILE A 160 -16.32 -16.76 -7.97
C ILE A 160 -15.80 -18.08 -8.52
N LYS A 161 -14.81 -18.01 -9.43
CA LYS A 161 -14.07 -19.18 -9.88
C LYS A 161 -12.58 -18.89 -9.67
N ALA A 162 -11.94 -19.62 -8.79
CA ALA A 162 -10.56 -19.37 -8.39
C ALA A 162 -9.81 -20.69 -8.10
N ASP A 163 -9.92 -21.65 -9.01
CA ASP A 163 -9.31 -22.98 -8.85
C ASP A 163 -7.82 -22.88 -8.56
N GLY A 164 -7.33 -23.65 -7.59
CA GLY A 164 -5.92 -23.69 -7.20
C GLY A 164 -5.42 -22.48 -6.40
N ILE A 165 -6.30 -21.55 -5.97
CA ILE A 165 -5.98 -20.54 -4.97
C ILE A 165 -6.19 -21.14 -3.57
N ALA A 166 -5.11 -21.33 -2.83
CA ALA A 166 -5.14 -21.93 -1.50
C ALA A 166 -5.18 -20.90 -0.35
N HIS A 167 -4.68 -19.70 -0.59
CA HIS A 167 -4.60 -18.66 0.44
C HIS A 167 -4.79 -17.27 -0.17
N VAL A 168 -5.39 -16.38 0.61
CA VAL A 168 -5.44 -14.93 0.35
C VAL A 168 -4.67 -14.22 1.44
N LYS A 169 -3.78 -13.31 1.06
CA LYS A 169 -3.08 -12.42 1.99
C LYS A 169 -3.43 -10.98 1.67
N LEU A 170 -4.20 -10.36 2.55
CA LEU A 170 -4.48 -8.92 2.48
C LEU A 170 -3.36 -8.15 3.18
N ILE A 171 -2.82 -7.14 2.48
CA ILE A 171 -1.92 -6.14 3.04
C ILE A 171 -2.58 -4.80 2.76
N ASP A 172 -2.98 -4.12 3.82
CA ASP A 172 -3.68 -2.83 3.74
C ASP A 172 -2.83 -1.69 4.32
N ALA A 173 -3.37 -0.49 4.29
CA ALA A 173 -2.73 0.72 4.83
C ALA A 173 -3.07 0.95 6.31
N THR A 174 -3.59 -0.05 7.02
CA THR A 174 -3.87 0.07 8.45
C THR A 174 -2.58 0.38 9.19
N PRO A 175 -2.52 1.45 9.99
CA PRO A 175 -1.32 1.80 10.73
C PRO A 175 -0.85 0.65 11.61
N ILE A 176 0.44 0.36 11.57
CA ILE A 176 1.07 -0.62 12.45
C ILE A 176 1.02 -0.05 13.87
N GLY A 177 0.11 -0.59 14.68
CA GLY A 177 0.00 -0.22 16.08
C GLY A 177 -0.81 1.06 16.33
N ILE A 178 -1.99 0.90 16.84
CA ILE A 178 -2.82 1.99 17.39
C ILE A 178 -2.22 2.49 18.72
N ASN A 179 -1.24 1.77 19.28
CA ASN A 179 -0.65 2.02 20.58
C ASN A 179 0.85 2.35 20.43
N VAL A 180 1.30 3.41 21.10
CA VAL A 180 2.73 3.83 21.17
C VAL A 180 3.68 2.69 21.58
N ARG A 181 3.16 1.66 22.25
CA ARG A 181 3.89 0.47 22.68
C ARG A 181 3.89 -0.68 21.67
N SER A 182 3.25 -0.53 20.52
CA SER A 182 3.24 -1.57 19.49
C SER A 182 4.58 -1.65 18.76
N THR A 183 5.16 -2.83 18.74
CA THR A 183 6.38 -3.14 17.98
C THR A 183 6.05 -3.94 16.73
N VAL A 184 7.00 -4.06 15.80
CA VAL A 184 6.86 -4.93 14.63
C VAL A 184 6.52 -6.37 15.03
N ALA A 185 7.13 -6.87 16.11
CA ALA A 185 6.88 -8.22 16.62
C ALA A 185 5.45 -8.39 17.19
N THR A 186 4.87 -7.33 17.77
CA THR A 186 3.46 -7.32 18.20
C THR A 186 2.53 -7.37 16.99
N TYR A 187 2.80 -6.52 15.99
CA TYR A 187 2.01 -6.49 14.76
C TYR A 187 2.04 -7.82 13.98
N ALA A 188 3.22 -8.43 13.89
CA ALA A 188 3.41 -9.72 13.24
C ALA A 188 2.87 -10.93 14.05
N GLY A 189 2.33 -10.70 15.25
CA GLY A 189 1.86 -11.76 16.13
C GLY A 189 2.98 -12.61 16.77
N VAL A 190 4.25 -12.28 16.54
CA VAL A 190 5.40 -13.04 17.03
C VAL A 190 5.45 -13.05 18.55
N HIS A 191 5.11 -11.93 19.19
CA HIS A 191 5.10 -11.86 20.66
C HIS A 191 4.11 -12.83 21.29
N ASP A 192 2.93 -12.98 20.73
CA ASP A 192 1.92 -13.88 21.28
C ASP A 192 2.34 -15.35 21.16
N GLU A 193 2.99 -15.72 20.06
CA GLU A 193 3.54 -17.06 19.89
C GLU A 193 4.73 -17.31 20.84
N LEU A 194 5.62 -16.35 21.03
CA LEU A 194 6.70 -16.43 21.98
C LEU A 194 6.19 -16.59 23.43
N ARG A 195 5.22 -15.80 23.84
CA ARG A 195 4.60 -15.92 25.18
C ARG A 195 4.02 -17.32 25.42
N LYS A 196 3.31 -17.87 24.41
CA LYS A 196 2.78 -19.23 24.49
C LYS A 196 3.90 -20.28 24.57
N LEU A 197 5.00 -20.06 23.85
CA LEU A 197 6.15 -20.95 23.84
C LEU A 197 6.85 -20.94 25.20
N TYR A 198 7.13 -19.75 25.75
CA TYR A 198 7.77 -19.61 27.07
C TYR A 198 6.90 -20.19 28.20
N ALA A 199 5.58 -19.97 28.17
CA ALA A 199 4.67 -20.56 29.15
C ALA A 199 4.63 -22.10 29.14
N LYS A 200 5.08 -22.73 28.05
CA LYS A 200 5.19 -24.20 27.94
C LYS A 200 6.50 -24.75 28.45
N SER A 201 7.50 -23.92 28.73
CA SER A 201 8.81 -24.36 29.23
C SER A 201 8.69 -25.04 30.60
N THR A 202 9.64 -25.89 30.94
CA THR A 202 9.69 -26.60 32.24
C THR A 202 9.71 -25.61 33.39
N ASP A 203 10.60 -24.61 33.34
CA ASP A 203 10.77 -23.60 34.37
C ASP A 203 9.50 -22.75 34.59
N ALA A 204 8.79 -22.41 33.49
CA ALA A 204 7.54 -21.68 33.58
C ALA A 204 6.44 -22.50 34.25
N LYS A 205 6.37 -23.80 33.95
CA LYS A 205 5.40 -24.72 34.56
C LYS A 205 5.67 -24.91 36.05
N GLU A 206 6.92 -25.08 36.45
CA GLU A 206 7.33 -25.19 37.85
C GLU A 206 6.94 -23.94 38.67
N LYS A 207 7.15 -22.74 38.05
CA LYS A 207 6.80 -21.45 38.66
C LYS A 207 5.36 -21.03 38.41
N ARG A 208 4.55 -21.85 37.75
CA ARG A 208 3.14 -21.59 37.37
C ARG A 208 2.92 -20.31 36.56
N TYR A 209 3.91 -19.93 35.77
CA TYR A 209 3.80 -18.78 34.88
C TYR A 209 2.89 -19.07 33.70
N LYS A 210 2.05 -18.08 33.35
CA LYS A 210 1.13 -18.08 32.20
C LYS A 210 1.71 -17.21 31.07
N ALA A 211 1.14 -17.29 29.90
CA ALA A 211 1.55 -16.46 28.75
C ALA A 211 1.49 -14.95 29.03
N SER A 212 0.58 -14.50 29.92
CA SER A 212 0.49 -13.12 30.37
C SER A 212 1.72 -12.64 31.15
N ASP A 213 2.39 -13.54 31.89
CA ASP A 213 3.52 -13.19 32.76
C ASP A 213 4.80 -12.91 31.95
N PHE A 214 4.80 -13.25 30.65
CA PHE A 214 5.85 -12.92 29.69
C PHE A 214 5.52 -11.65 28.87
N SER A 215 4.66 -10.78 29.39
CA SER A 215 4.41 -9.47 28.81
C SER A 215 5.51 -8.49 29.21
N TYR A 216 5.93 -7.65 28.26
CA TYR A 216 6.89 -6.56 28.50
C TYR A 216 6.17 -5.23 28.86
N ASN A 217 4.87 -5.24 29.07
CA ASN A 217 4.05 -4.08 29.44
C ASN A 217 3.85 -4.06 30.96
#